data_fc479aa0c5880e8a47c3492b9e0f23e9
#
_entry.id   fc479aa0c5880e8a47c3492b9e0f23e9
#
_cell.length_a   1.000
_cell.length_b   1.000
_cell.length_c   1.000
_cell.angle_alpha   90.00
_cell.angle_beta   90.00
_cell.angle_gamma   90.00
#
_symmetry.space_group_name_H-M   'P 1'
#
loop_
_entity.id
_entity.type
_entity.pdbx_description
1 polymer ?
#
loop_
_entity_poly.entity_id
_entity_poly.type
_entity_poly.pdbx_seq_one_letter_code
_entity_poly.pdbx_strand_id
1 'polypeptide(L)'
;ARDPFEFIWIDEGAADMAAYLCFGVTNTLTGHANAWSQNSNMSVRWWNQRIADYGAGFLFMMYLSDKLGGASSISTLVANTDTGGSAIEDLASNAPPGSTPIGTTMSDIFANFTLAVSIDSDQGAFGFSNLDLSTGCISAFICKAQMSGFNDQWVNPWTSPLQELEGWGVRAYKFNQGSGAPLNIMAQPSEFGFEGALL
;
A
#
# COMPACT_ATOMS: atom_id res chain seq x y z
N ALA A 1 11.79 -16.08 19.71
CA ALA A 1 12.74 -14.97 19.90
C ALA A 1 12.66 -14.13 18.62
N ARG A 2 12.38 -12.84 18.74
CA ARG A 2 12.36 -11.90 17.64
C ARG A 2 13.73 -11.85 16.96
N ASP A 3 13.78 -11.84 15.64
CA ASP A 3 15.02 -11.57 14.94
C ASP A 3 15.48 -10.14 15.27
N PRO A 4 16.68 -9.94 15.87
CA PRO A 4 17.17 -8.61 16.21
C PRO A 4 17.53 -7.76 14.97
N PHE A 5 17.39 -8.30 13.76
CA PHE A 5 17.77 -7.68 12.50
C PHE A 5 16.59 -7.39 11.57
N GLU A 6 15.34 -7.43 12.07
CA GLU A 6 14.18 -7.07 11.24
C GLU A 6 14.31 -5.64 10.68
N PHE A 7 13.80 -5.43 9.48
CA PHE A 7 13.78 -4.11 8.87
C PHE A 7 12.84 -3.18 9.63
N ILE A 8 13.30 -1.97 9.91
CA ILE A 8 12.60 -0.99 10.75
C ILE A 8 11.19 -0.66 10.23
N TRP A 9 10.95 -0.69 8.93
CA TRP A 9 9.63 -0.44 8.36
C TRP A 9 8.59 -1.52 8.71
N ILE A 10 9.04 -2.77 8.93
CA ILE A 10 8.20 -3.86 9.44
C ILE A 10 7.96 -3.67 10.92
N ASP A 11 9.01 -3.38 11.67
CA ASP A 11 8.93 -3.18 13.12
C ASP A 11 7.96 -2.06 13.49
N GLU A 12 8.10 -0.91 12.87
CA GLU A 12 7.26 0.25 13.16
C GLU A 12 5.85 0.08 12.60
N GLY A 13 5.71 -0.53 11.42
CA GLY A 13 4.40 -0.88 10.88
C GLY A 13 3.64 -1.88 11.77
N ALA A 14 4.34 -2.88 12.32
CA ALA A 14 3.77 -3.83 13.26
C ALA A 14 3.43 -3.18 14.62
N ALA A 15 4.21 -2.20 15.07
CA ALA A 15 3.92 -1.43 16.28
C ALA A 15 2.64 -0.60 16.12
N ASP A 16 2.49 0.14 15.03
CA ASP A 16 1.26 0.88 14.73
C ASP A 16 0.06 -0.06 14.54
N MET A 17 0.26 -1.23 13.91
CA MET A 17 -0.78 -2.25 13.81
C MET A 17 -1.17 -2.81 15.18
N ALA A 18 -0.23 -3.04 16.10
CA ALA A 18 -0.53 -3.44 17.46
C ALA A 18 -1.34 -2.36 18.21
N ALA A 19 -1.01 -1.08 18.02
CA ALA A 19 -1.79 0.03 18.55
C ALA A 19 -3.23 0.02 17.99
N TYR A 20 -3.40 -0.22 16.70
CA TYR A 20 -4.73 -0.38 16.08
C TYR A 20 -5.51 -1.54 16.70
N LEU A 21 -4.90 -2.70 16.88
CA LEU A 21 -5.56 -3.88 17.48
C LEU A 21 -6.00 -3.64 18.93
N CYS A 22 -5.27 -2.81 19.67
CA CYS A 22 -5.60 -2.49 21.06
C CYS A 22 -6.63 -1.36 21.21
N PHE A 23 -6.59 -0.36 20.34
CA PHE A 23 -7.30 0.91 20.54
C PHE A 23 -8.19 1.32 19.37
N GLY A 24 -8.18 0.56 18.28
CA GLY A 24 -8.84 0.94 17.02
C GLY A 24 -8.13 2.09 16.32
N VAL A 25 -8.86 2.76 15.42
CA VAL A 25 -8.34 3.94 14.71
C VAL A 25 -8.20 5.11 15.67
N THR A 26 -6.98 5.57 15.89
CA THR A 26 -6.67 6.74 16.71
C THR A 26 -6.28 7.95 15.84
N ASN A 27 -6.30 9.15 16.41
CA ASN A 27 -5.82 10.36 15.71
C ASN A 27 -4.36 10.23 15.25
N THR A 28 -3.51 9.53 16.01
CA THR A 28 -2.12 9.30 15.64
C THR A 28 -2.03 8.42 14.42
N LEU A 29 -2.71 7.26 14.40
CA LEU A 29 -2.74 6.35 13.26
C LEU A 29 -3.35 7.00 12.02
N THR A 30 -4.43 7.77 12.18
CA THR A 30 -5.00 8.57 11.10
C THR A 30 -3.99 9.59 10.56
N GLY A 31 -3.25 10.26 11.45
CA GLY A 31 -2.22 11.22 11.06
C GLY A 31 -1.07 10.56 10.29
N HIS A 32 -0.58 9.41 10.74
CA HIS A 32 0.45 8.64 10.07
C HIS A 32 -0.03 8.20 8.67
N ALA A 33 -1.17 7.52 8.60
CA ALA A 33 -1.72 7.01 7.35
C ALA A 33 -1.99 8.13 6.34
N ASN A 34 -2.61 9.23 6.76
CA ASN A 34 -2.90 10.37 5.88
C ASN A 34 -1.64 11.09 5.41
N ALA A 35 -0.58 11.15 6.23
CA ALA A 35 0.70 11.70 5.81
C ALA A 35 1.29 10.93 4.62
N TRP A 36 1.21 9.58 4.64
CA TRP A 36 1.62 8.77 3.51
C TRP A 36 0.63 8.86 2.34
N SER A 37 -0.65 8.71 2.57
CA SER A 37 -1.66 8.72 1.50
C SER A 37 -1.62 9.99 0.65
N GLN A 38 -1.28 11.13 1.26
CA GLN A 38 -1.06 12.40 0.56
C GLN A 38 0.28 12.47 -0.19
N ASN A 39 1.21 11.58 0.13
CA ASN A 39 2.55 11.50 -0.44
C ASN A 39 2.90 10.05 -0.81
N SER A 40 1.96 9.34 -1.41
CA SER A 40 2.07 7.90 -1.65
C SER A 40 3.18 7.50 -2.64
N ASN A 41 3.77 8.47 -3.34
CA ASN A 41 5.01 8.28 -4.10
C ASN A 41 6.24 7.95 -3.22
N MET A 42 6.14 8.10 -1.90
CA MET A 42 7.17 7.68 -0.96
C MET A 42 7.16 6.16 -0.79
N SER A 43 8.34 5.58 -0.66
CA SER A 43 8.52 4.13 -0.49
C SER A 43 7.88 3.60 0.79
N VAL A 44 7.25 2.44 0.69
CA VAL A 44 6.80 1.67 1.86
C VAL A 44 7.99 1.05 2.61
N ARG A 45 9.09 0.76 1.90
CA ARG A 45 10.26 0.02 2.44
C ARG A 45 11.44 0.91 2.85
N TRP A 46 11.53 2.11 2.29
CA TRP A 46 12.63 3.03 2.57
C TRP A 46 12.30 3.91 3.77
N TRP A 47 13.03 3.73 4.85
CA TRP A 47 12.77 4.38 6.12
C TRP A 47 13.65 5.62 6.31
N ASN A 48 13.03 6.80 6.40
CA ASN A 48 13.67 8.09 6.61
C ASN A 48 13.20 8.81 7.88
N GLN A 49 12.49 8.11 8.78
CA GLN A 49 11.91 8.68 10.02
C GLN A 49 10.88 9.79 9.76
N ARG A 50 10.24 9.79 8.61
CA ARG A 50 9.13 10.69 8.28
C ARG A 50 7.83 10.15 8.87
N ILE A 51 6.89 11.02 9.21
CA ILE A 51 5.54 10.59 9.65
C ILE A 51 4.88 9.69 8.58
N ALA A 52 5.10 9.98 7.31
CA ALA A 52 4.60 9.17 6.21
C ALA A 52 5.17 7.74 6.20
N ASP A 53 6.39 7.52 6.68
CA ASP A 53 6.99 6.18 6.73
C ASP A 53 6.24 5.27 7.71
N TYR A 54 5.80 5.81 8.86
CA TYR A 54 4.91 5.11 9.80
C TYR A 54 3.57 4.77 9.13
N GLY A 55 2.99 5.73 8.42
CA GLY A 55 1.72 5.53 7.72
C GLY A 55 1.78 4.49 6.62
N ALA A 56 2.88 4.46 5.86
CA ALA A 56 3.15 3.43 4.86
C ALA A 56 3.20 2.03 5.50
N GLY A 57 4.01 1.88 6.56
CA GLY A 57 4.15 0.64 7.31
C GLY A 57 2.82 0.18 7.90
N PHE A 58 2.09 1.09 8.57
CA PHE A 58 0.79 0.79 9.16
C PHE A 58 -0.22 0.28 8.12
N LEU A 59 -0.42 1.01 7.02
CA LEU A 59 -1.38 0.61 5.99
C LEU A 59 -0.99 -0.72 5.32
N PHE A 60 0.29 -0.96 5.14
CA PHE A 60 0.76 -2.23 4.60
C PHE A 60 0.54 -3.39 5.58
N MET A 61 0.84 -3.22 6.88
CA MET A 61 0.53 -4.24 7.90
C MET A 61 -0.97 -4.46 8.08
N MET A 62 -1.76 -3.40 7.99
CA MET A 62 -3.22 -3.50 7.99
C MET A 62 -3.72 -4.32 6.80
N TYR A 63 -3.17 -4.11 5.62
CA TYR A 63 -3.49 -4.89 4.42
C TYR A 63 -3.15 -6.37 4.59
N LEU A 64 -1.93 -6.68 5.04
CA LEU A 64 -1.52 -8.06 5.32
C LEU A 64 -2.44 -8.73 6.35
N SER A 65 -2.73 -8.03 7.44
CA SER A 65 -3.67 -8.52 8.46
C SER A 65 -5.04 -8.81 7.89
N ASP A 66 -5.61 -7.87 7.14
CA ASP A 66 -6.95 -7.98 6.57
C ASP A 66 -7.06 -9.17 5.59
N LYS A 67 -6.02 -9.44 4.82
CA LYS A 67 -6.03 -10.47 3.78
C LYS A 67 -5.55 -11.84 4.23
N LEU A 68 -4.66 -11.93 5.21
CA LEU A 68 -3.93 -13.14 5.53
C LEU A 68 -4.29 -13.76 6.90
N GLY A 69 -5.44 -13.42 7.48
CA GLY A 69 -5.94 -14.10 8.69
C GLY A 69 -5.97 -13.25 9.96
N GLY A 70 -6.03 -11.93 9.81
CA GLY A 70 -6.24 -11.01 10.93
C GLY A 70 -5.00 -10.81 11.80
N ALA A 71 -5.21 -10.53 13.07
CA ALA A 71 -4.13 -10.26 14.04
C ALA A 71 -3.11 -11.41 14.15
N SER A 72 -3.53 -12.65 13.90
CA SER A 72 -2.63 -13.82 13.94
C SER A 72 -1.58 -13.77 12.85
N SER A 73 -1.88 -13.23 11.68
CA SER A 73 -0.89 -13.08 10.60
C SER A 73 0.24 -12.14 10.99
N ILE A 74 -0.08 -11.05 11.67
CA ILE A 74 0.94 -10.10 12.18
C ILE A 74 1.79 -10.76 13.27
N SER A 75 1.19 -11.53 14.17
CA SER A 75 1.95 -12.29 15.17
C SER A 75 2.88 -13.31 14.53
N THR A 76 2.43 -13.97 13.46
CA THR A 76 3.25 -14.91 12.67
C THR A 76 4.40 -14.18 11.98
N LEU A 77 4.15 -13.04 11.36
CA LEU A 77 5.19 -12.22 10.73
C LEU A 77 6.27 -11.79 11.73
N VAL A 78 5.86 -11.26 12.89
CA VAL A 78 6.80 -10.82 13.95
C VAL A 78 7.59 -11.99 14.55
N ALA A 79 7.03 -13.20 14.54
CA ALA A 79 7.72 -14.41 15.04
C ALA A 79 8.55 -15.12 13.96
N ASN A 80 8.50 -14.70 12.70
CA ASN A 80 9.24 -15.29 11.59
C ASN A 80 10.75 -15.10 11.81
N THR A 81 11.54 -16.05 11.33
CA THR A 81 13.01 -15.99 11.37
C THR A 81 13.60 -15.35 10.11
N ASP A 82 12.82 -15.31 9.03
CA ASP A 82 13.15 -14.55 7.84
C ASP A 82 12.84 -13.07 8.07
N THR A 83 13.45 -12.19 7.30
CA THR A 83 13.34 -10.74 7.45
C THR A 83 12.83 -10.06 6.18
N GLY A 84 12.21 -8.91 6.32
CA GLY A 84 11.83 -8.07 5.20
C GLY A 84 10.82 -8.72 4.26
N GLY A 85 11.07 -8.61 2.97
CA GLY A 85 10.19 -9.16 1.93
C GLY A 85 10.03 -10.67 2.01
N SER A 86 11.09 -11.41 2.38
CA SER A 86 11.05 -12.87 2.48
C SER A 86 10.09 -13.34 3.57
N ALA A 87 10.05 -12.66 4.72
CA ALA A 87 9.10 -12.98 5.78
C ALA A 87 7.64 -12.75 5.33
N ILE A 88 7.40 -11.72 4.52
CA ILE A 88 6.07 -11.42 3.96
C ILE A 88 5.67 -12.46 2.90
N GLU A 89 6.60 -12.86 2.03
CA GLU A 89 6.37 -13.91 1.03
C GLU A 89 6.08 -15.26 1.69
N ASP A 90 6.81 -15.60 2.76
CA ASP A 90 6.54 -16.80 3.57
C ASP A 90 5.15 -16.73 4.23
N LEU A 91 4.82 -15.58 4.85
CA LEU A 91 3.48 -15.37 5.43
C LEU A 91 2.37 -15.56 4.39
N ALA A 92 2.50 -14.99 3.19
CA ALA A 92 1.50 -15.08 2.14
C ALA A 92 1.38 -16.52 1.58
N SER A 93 2.52 -17.21 1.43
CA SER A 93 2.57 -18.59 0.93
C SER A 93 1.95 -19.59 1.92
N ASN A 94 2.02 -19.29 3.21
CA ASN A 94 1.48 -20.13 4.29
C ASN A 94 0.19 -19.56 4.91
N ALA A 95 -0.50 -18.68 4.20
CA ALA A 95 -1.74 -18.07 4.68
C ALA A 95 -2.82 -19.12 5.02
N PRO A 96 -3.57 -18.94 6.12
CA PRO A 96 -4.57 -19.90 6.57
C PRO A 96 -5.70 -20.05 5.54
N PRO A 97 -6.41 -21.20 5.53
CA PRO A 97 -7.60 -21.37 4.68
C PRO A 97 -8.62 -20.27 4.90
N GLY A 98 -9.16 -19.73 3.81
CA GLY A 98 -10.10 -18.62 3.84
C GLY A 98 -9.45 -17.23 3.71
N SER A 99 -8.13 -17.16 3.68
CA SER A 99 -7.41 -15.93 3.34
C SER A 99 -7.73 -15.46 1.92
N THR A 100 -7.68 -14.16 1.71
CA THR A 100 -7.80 -13.57 0.37
C THR A 100 -6.48 -13.71 -0.37
N PRO A 101 -6.45 -14.31 -1.58
CA PRO A 101 -5.22 -14.40 -2.35
C PRO A 101 -4.70 -13.02 -2.77
N ILE A 102 -3.48 -12.71 -2.38
CA ILE A 102 -2.79 -11.44 -2.70
C ILE A 102 -1.46 -11.65 -3.44
N GLY A 103 -1.23 -12.86 -3.95
CA GLY A 103 0.07 -13.27 -4.51
C GLY A 103 1.01 -13.83 -3.45
N THR A 104 2.12 -14.37 -3.90
CA THR A 104 3.15 -15.01 -3.04
C THR A 104 4.53 -14.37 -3.20
N THR A 105 4.69 -13.46 -4.15
CA THR A 105 5.88 -12.65 -4.29
C THR A 105 5.65 -11.25 -3.73
N MET A 106 6.70 -10.60 -3.26
CA MET A 106 6.59 -9.23 -2.74
C MET A 106 6.05 -8.27 -3.80
N SER A 107 6.40 -8.47 -5.07
CA SER A 107 5.87 -7.68 -6.19
C SER A 107 4.36 -7.83 -6.35
N ASP A 108 3.84 -9.07 -6.35
CA ASP A 108 2.39 -9.31 -6.46
C ASP A 108 1.62 -8.73 -5.27
N ILE A 109 2.14 -8.98 -4.05
CA ILE A 109 1.55 -8.48 -2.82
C ILE A 109 1.50 -6.95 -2.83
N PHE A 110 2.59 -6.31 -3.23
CA PHE A 110 2.66 -4.87 -3.31
C PHE A 110 1.75 -4.30 -4.42
N ALA A 111 1.68 -4.94 -5.58
CA ALA A 111 0.76 -4.52 -6.64
C ALA A 111 -0.70 -4.55 -6.16
N ASN A 112 -1.11 -5.62 -5.48
CA ASN A 112 -2.45 -5.71 -4.90
C ASN A 112 -2.69 -4.68 -3.79
N PHE A 113 -1.69 -4.42 -2.95
CA PHE A 113 -1.75 -3.34 -1.95
C PHE A 113 -1.93 -1.97 -2.60
N THR A 114 -1.20 -1.67 -3.70
CA THR A 114 -1.35 -0.38 -4.39
C THR A 114 -2.77 -0.15 -4.91
N LEU A 115 -3.40 -1.21 -5.40
CA LEU A 115 -4.80 -1.17 -5.81
C LEU A 115 -5.73 -0.98 -4.59
N ALA A 116 -5.48 -1.71 -3.51
CA ALA A 116 -6.29 -1.60 -2.29
C ALA A 116 -6.30 -0.17 -1.74
N VAL A 117 -5.14 0.47 -1.58
CA VAL A 117 -5.07 1.85 -1.05
C VAL A 117 -5.59 2.90 -2.01
N SER A 118 -5.68 2.60 -3.30
CA SER A 118 -6.14 3.54 -4.33
C SER A 118 -7.65 3.44 -4.59
N ILE A 119 -8.20 2.23 -4.59
CA ILE A 119 -9.59 1.96 -4.97
C ILE A 119 -10.45 1.75 -3.73
N ASP A 120 -9.94 0.95 -2.79
CA ASP A 120 -10.67 0.47 -1.62
C ASP A 120 -11.99 -0.20 -2.01
N SER A 121 -11.86 -1.34 -2.69
CA SER A 121 -13.00 -2.16 -3.08
C SER A 121 -13.52 -2.94 -1.88
N ASP A 122 -14.83 -3.03 -1.73
CA ASP A 122 -15.47 -3.80 -0.66
C ASP A 122 -15.17 -5.31 -0.72
N GLN A 123 -14.52 -5.79 -1.77
CA GLN A 123 -14.30 -7.21 -2.00
C GLN A 123 -12.92 -7.56 -2.57
N GLY A 124 -12.43 -8.74 -2.17
CA GLY A 124 -11.22 -9.33 -2.72
C GLY A 124 -9.93 -8.63 -2.26
N ALA A 125 -8.92 -8.66 -3.13
CA ALA A 125 -7.57 -8.16 -2.83
C ALA A 125 -7.44 -6.63 -2.90
N PHE A 126 -8.41 -5.92 -3.48
CA PHE A 126 -8.25 -4.53 -3.92
C PHE A 126 -8.87 -3.50 -2.97
N GLY A 127 -9.02 -3.81 -1.71
CA GLY A 127 -9.53 -2.90 -0.68
C GLY A 127 -9.32 -3.46 0.72
N PHE A 128 -9.94 -2.86 1.71
CA PHE A 128 -9.89 -3.27 3.11
C PHE A 128 -11.28 -3.68 3.58
N SER A 129 -11.36 -4.76 4.36
CA SER A 129 -12.62 -5.21 4.97
C SER A 129 -12.84 -4.59 6.35
N ASN A 130 -11.76 -4.21 7.02
CA ASN A 130 -11.77 -3.70 8.39
C ASN A 130 -11.37 -2.21 8.49
N LEU A 131 -11.21 -1.54 7.37
CA LEU A 131 -10.84 -0.13 7.29
C LEU A 131 -11.47 0.49 6.05
N ASP A 132 -12.27 1.53 6.25
CA ASP A 132 -12.85 2.32 5.17
C ASP A 132 -11.92 3.50 4.84
N LEU A 133 -11.45 3.57 3.60
CA LEU A 133 -10.62 4.67 3.13
C LEU A 133 -11.49 5.74 2.47
N SER A 134 -11.47 6.93 2.99
CA SER A 134 -12.23 8.05 2.44
C SER A 134 -11.59 8.64 1.18
N THR A 135 -12.38 9.27 0.33
CA THR A 135 -11.88 9.98 -0.86
C THR A 135 -11.20 11.29 -0.53
N GLY A 136 -11.39 11.82 0.67
CA GLY A 136 -10.80 13.08 1.14
C GLY A 136 -9.97 12.90 2.40
N CYS A 137 -8.78 13.46 2.42
CA CYS A 137 -7.90 13.43 3.59
C CYS A 137 -8.33 14.48 4.62
N ILE A 138 -9.26 14.09 5.48
CA ILE A 138 -9.68 14.89 6.63
C ILE A 138 -9.26 14.22 7.94
N SER A 139 -9.09 14.99 8.98
CA SER A 139 -8.49 14.52 10.24
C SER A 139 -9.23 13.38 10.95
N ALA A 140 -10.48 13.12 10.59
CA ALA A 140 -11.31 12.08 11.21
C ALA A 140 -11.24 10.73 10.48
N PHE A 141 -10.72 10.68 9.25
CA PHE A 141 -10.72 9.47 8.42
C PHE A 141 -9.39 9.27 7.73
N ILE A 142 -8.99 8.02 7.57
CA ILE A 142 -7.86 7.65 6.71
C ILE A 142 -8.31 7.78 5.26
N CYS A 143 -7.49 8.42 4.44
CA CYS A 143 -7.82 8.62 3.03
C CYS A 143 -7.13 7.60 2.12
N LYS A 144 -7.73 7.39 0.96
CA LYS A 144 -7.11 6.65 -0.15
C LYS A 144 -5.81 7.33 -0.58
N ALA A 145 -4.89 6.55 -1.13
CA ALA A 145 -3.71 7.10 -1.78
C ALA A 145 -4.16 8.13 -2.85
N GLN A 146 -3.53 9.29 -2.84
CA GLN A 146 -3.94 10.36 -3.75
C GLN A 146 -3.72 9.97 -5.21
N MET A 147 -4.80 9.98 -5.97
CA MET A 147 -4.75 9.84 -7.41
C MET A 147 -4.46 11.19 -8.05
N SER A 148 -3.46 11.26 -8.91
CA SER A 148 -3.27 12.40 -9.78
C SER A 148 -4.39 12.43 -10.80
N GLY A 149 -5.37 13.30 -10.60
CA GLY A 149 -6.47 13.50 -11.53
C GLY A 149 -5.97 14.24 -12.78
N PHE A 150 -6.36 13.76 -13.95
CA PHE A 150 -6.21 14.50 -15.18
C PHE A 150 -7.50 15.28 -15.44
N ASN A 151 -7.40 16.60 -15.39
CA ASN A 151 -8.48 17.47 -15.86
C ASN A 151 -8.53 17.41 -17.39
N ASP A 152 -9.63 17.07 -17.91
CA ASP A 152 -10.36 17.09 -19.18
C ASP A 152 -9.72 17.63 -20.49
N GLN A 153 -8.48 18.02 -20.51
CA GLN A 153 -7.82 18.45 -21.75
C GLN A 153 -6.87 17.39 -22.27
N TRP A 154 -7.44 16.45 -22.98
CA TRP A 154 -6.67 15.45 -23.73
C TRP A 154 -5.94 16.13 -24.89
N VAL A 155 -4.66 16.42 -24.70
CA VAL A 155 -3.74 16.58 -25.82
C VAL A 155 -3.17 15.21 -26.11
N ASN A 156 -3.42 14.72 -27.28
CA ASN A 156 -2.91 13.43 -27.73
C ASN A 156 -1.66 13.64 -28.62
N PRO A 157 -0.48 13.11 -28.34
CA PRO A 157 -0.15 12.32 -27.15
C PRO A 157 0.00 13.18 -25.88
N TRP A 158 -0.50 12.65 -24.74
CA TRP A 158 -0.27 13.26 -23.44
C TRP A 158 1.02 12.69 -22.82
N THR A 159 1.84 13.56 -22.28
CA THR A 159 3.06 13.19 -21.57
C THR A 159 2.96 13.68 -20.12
N SER A 160 3.08 12.78 -19.19
CA SER A 160 3.20 13.18 -17.77
C SER A 160 4.46 14.00 -17.59
N PRO A 161 4.42 15.10 -16.86
CA PRO A 161 5.67 15.70 -16.36
C PRO A 161 6.44 14.64 -15.56
N LEU A 162 7.76 14.73 -15.57
CA LEU A 162 8.61 13.88 -14.75
C LEU A 162 8.12 13.92 -13.31
N GLN A 163 7.85 12.75 -12.76
CA GLN A 163 7.36 12.58 -11.40
C GLN A 163 8.34 11.69 -10.66
N GLU A 164 8.76 12.13 -9.48
CA GLU A 164 9.55 11.28 -8.61
C GLU A 164 8.64 10.20 -8.01
N LEU A 165 9.08 8.97 -8.08
CA LEU A 165 8.48 7.81 -7.45
C LEU A 165 9.60 7.03 -6.78
N GLU A 166 9.59 6.98 -5.46
CA GLU A 166 10.54 6.14 -4.72
C GLU A 166 10.24 4.66 -5.02
N GLY A 167 11.25 3.81 -5.06
CA GLY A 167 11.05 2.37 -5.21
C GLY A 167 10.09 1.85 -4.12
N TRP A 168 9.07 1.09 -4.49
CA TRP A 168 7.96 0.68 -3.61
C TRP A 168 7.07 1.85 -3.14
N GLY A 169 7.02 2.93 -3.88
CA GLY A 169 6.02 3.97 -3.74
C GLY A 169 4.82 3.71 -4.65
N VAL A 170 3.71 4.40 -4.39
CA VAL A 170 2.45 4.27 -5.13
C VAL A 170 2.12 5.59 -5.83
N ARG A 171 1.82 5.52 -7.11
CA ARG A 171 1.25 6.64 -7.84
C ARG A 171 0.10 6.17 -8.71
N ALA A 172 -1.09 6.57 -8.37
CA ALA A 172 -2.31 6.23 -9.09
C ALA A 172 -2.72 7.38 -10.02
N TYR A 173 -3.17 7.02 -11.22
CA TYR A 173 -3.69 7.95 -12.20
C TYR A 173 -5.11 7.53 -12.59
N LYS A 174 -6.04 8.47 -12.53
CA LYS A 174 -7.41 8.26 -12.98
C LYS A 174 -7.63 8.92 -14.32
N PHE A 175 -7.98 8.13 -15.32
CA PHE A 175 -8.36 8.61 -16.64
C PHE A 175 -9.89 8.71 -16.70
N ASN A 176 -10.40 9.93 -16.83
CA ASN A 176 -11.83 10.17 -16.98
C ASN A 176 -12.15 10.39 -18.48
N GLN A 177 -13.26 9.83 -18.96
CA GLN A 177 -13.77 10.02 -20.32
C GLN A 177 -12.86 9.46 -21.43
N GLY A 178 -12.87 8.15 -21.61
CA GLY A 178 -12.32 7.52 -22.81
C GLY A 178 -13.28 7.68 -24.01
N SER A 179 -12.74 7.94 -25.21
CA SER A 179 -13.49 7.96 -26.46
C SER A 179 -13.91 6.57 -26.96
N GLY A 180 -13.66 5.51 -26.18
CA GLY A 180 -13.78 4.11 -26.62
C GLY A 180 -12.60 3.61 -27.44
N ALA A 181 -11.61 4.44 -27.73
CA ALA A 181 -10.35 4.02 -28.35
C ALA A 181 -9.43 3.32 -27.32
N PRO A 182 -8.57 2.39 -27.75
CA PRO A 182 -7.59 1.76 -26.89
C PRO A 182 -6.68 2.79 -26.21
N LEU A 183 -6.51 2.67 -24.88
CA LEU A 183 -5.54 3.46 -24.13
C LEU A 183 -4.17 2.79 -24.23
N ASN A 184 -3.21 3.47 -24.83
CA ASN A 184 -1.82 3.02 -24.85
C ASN A 184 -1.04 3.78 -23.77
N ILE A 185 -0.55 3.06 -22.77
CA ILE A 185 0.31 3.63 -21.74
C ILE A 185 1.74 3.18 -21.99
N MET A 186 2.64 4.15 -22.16
CA MET A 186 4.07 3.90 -22.19
C MET A 186 4.68 4.49 -20.91
N ALA A 187 5.31 3.66 -20.10
CA ALA A 187 6.13 4.08 -18.99
C ALA A 187 7.61 3.98 -19.39
N GLN A 188 8.35 5.05 -19.20
CA GLN A 188 9.80 5.07 -19.40
C GLN A 188 10.47 5.26 -18.03
N PRO A 189 10.89 4.17 -17.37
CA PRO A 189 11.65 4.28 -16.14
C PRO A 189 13.03 4.86 -16.43
N SER A 190 13.49 5.76 -15.57
CA SER A 190 14.81 6.39 -15.73
C SER A 190 15.96 5.45 -15.39
N GLU A 191 15.77 4.45 -14.52
CA GLU A 191 16.87 3.59 -14.08
C GLU A 191 16.51 2.12 -13.80
N PHE A 192 15.55 1.73 -13.00
CA PHE A 192 15.30 0.34 -12.62
C PHE A 192 13.82 -0.01 -12.66
N GLY A 193 13.49 -1.14 -13.25
CA GLY A 193 12.23 -1.86 -13.28
C GLY A 193 10.97 -1.07 -12.89
N PHE A 194 10.06 -0.88 -13.82
CA PHE A 194 8.72 -0.35 -13.56
C PHE A 194 7.73 -1.51 -13.62
N GLU A 195 6.95 -1.67 -12.57
CA GLU A 195 5.78 -2.55 -12.58
C GLU A 195 4.52 -1.68 -12.55
N GLY A 196 3.64 -1.87 -13.49
CA GLY A 196 2.37 -1.15 -13.60
C GLY A 196 1.20 -2.10 -13.65
N ALA A 197 0.12 -1.76 -12.96
CA ALA A 197 -1.17 -2.43 -13.07
C ALA A 197 -2.17 -1.51 -13.78
N LEU A 198 -2.89 -2.06 -14.78
CA LEU A 198 -4.04 -1.44 -15.42
C LEU A 198 -5.30 -2.08 -14.85
N LEU A 199 -6.26 -1.24 -14.48
CA LEU A 199 -7.59 -1.64 -14.02
C LEU A 199 -8.62 -1.44 -15.13
#